data_a7e4bf383378ba94a5fa98a602f49185
#
_entry.id   a7e4bf383378ba94a5fa98a602f49185
#
_cell.length_a   1.000
_cell.length_b   1.000
_cell.length_c   1.000
_cell.angle_alpha   90.00
_cell.angle_beta   90.00
_cell.angle_gamma   90.00
#
_symmetry.space_group_name_H-M   'P 1'
#
loop_
_entity.id
_entity.type
_entity.pdbx_description
1 polymer ?
#
loop_
_entity_poly.entity_id
_entity_poly.type
_entity_poly.pdbx_seq_one_letter_code
_entity_poly.pdbx_strand_id
1 'polypeptide(L)'
;MTKIRRRELGESSHKDDLAHRIKNDIKASPDLGLLRCVQCGMCASTCPASRHSNYDSRVVIKRVLDNDETILDDEDIWNCFYCYNCQSICPVGNSVCEVNQILRQMAIDKKEGKEKIESFISFADSYIDRGLGVIPQEYRGQLSIDYGKHWDNLQEHLDEIRDELKLESMYLYPEAEDEIDQTLKAIGFKKRVDEVKKSTKTKTTRR
;
A
#
# COMPACT_ATOMS: atom_id res chain seq x y z
N MET A 1 -39.65 31.99 -22.30
CA MET A 1 -38.45 31.11 -22.39
C MET A 1 -37.37 31.70 -21.51
N THR A 2 -37.23 31.19 -20.30
CA THR A 2 -36.32 31.70 -19.28
C THR A 2 -34.97 31.01 -19.46
N LYS A 3 -33.94 31.74 -19.87
CA LYS A 3 -32.55 31.26 -19.97
C LYS A 3 -32.04 30.97 -18.57
N ILE A 4 -31.87 29.68 -18.24
CA ILE A 4 -31.13 29.24 -17.06
C ILE A 4 -29.66 29.58 -17.31
N ARG A 5 -29.13 30.58 -16.58
CA ARG A 5 -27.69 30.85 -16.53
C ARG A 5 -27.03 29.65 -15.87
N ARG A 6 -26.23 28.87 -16.60
CA ARG A 6 -25.22 27.99 -16.04
C ARG A 6 -24.26 28.86 -15.21
N ARG A 7 -24.24 28.65 -13.91
CA ARG A 7 -23.15 29.16 -13.07
C ARG A 7 -21.87 28.51 -13.58
N GLU A 8 -20.95 29.30 -14.04
CA GLU A 8 -19.56 28.89 -14.24
C GLU A 8 -19.01 28.59 -12.85
N LEU A 9 -18.97 27.31 -12.50
CA LEU A 9 -18.25 26.82 -11.33
C LEU A 9 -16.77 27.03 -11.62
N GLY A 10 -16.13 27.88 -10.85
CA GLY A 10 -14.72 28.24 -11.03
C GLY A 10 -13.83 26.99 -11.00
N GLU A 11 -13.18 26.71 -12.09
CA GLU A 11 -12.26 25.55 -12.30
C GLU A 11 -10.98 25.64 -11.48
N SER A 12 -10.75 26.68 -10.69
CA SER A 12 -9.43 26.94 -10.09
C SER A 12 -9.22 26.41 -8.67
N SER A 13 -10.27 25.92 -7.96
CA SER A 13 -10.12 25.47 -6.56
C SER A 13 -10.10 23.95 -6.35
N HIS A 14 -10.37 23.14 -7.38
CA HIS A 14 -10.51 21.68 -7.24
C HIS A 14 -9.24 20.88 -7.55
N LYS A 15 -8.20 21.48 -8.10
CA LYS A 15 -6.98 20.72 -8.51
C LYS A 15 -6.18 20.18 -7.33
N ASP A 16 -6.32 20.78 -6.15
CA ASP A 16 -5.54 20.43 -4.96
C ASP A 16 -6.35 19.63 -3.94
N ASP A 17 -7.63 19.34 -4.17
CA ASP A 17 -8.42 18.56 -3.24
C ASP A 17 -7.98 17.07 -3.21
N LEU A 18 -8.25 16.41 -2.08
CA LEU A 18 -7.80 15.04 -1.82
C LEU A 18 -8.26 14.05 -2.90
N ALA A 19 -9.49 14.19 -3.39
CA ALA A 19 -10.06 13.30 -4.41
C ALA A 19 -9.32 13.44 -5.75
N HIS A 20 -8.96 14.66 -6.17
CA HIS A 20 -8.20 14.90 -7.39
C HIS A 20 -6.75 14.46 -7.25
N ARG A 21 -6.13 14.68 -6.10
CA ARG A 21 -4.78 14.16 -5.81
C ARG A 21 -4.72 12.64 -5.90
N ILE A 22 -5.72 11.94 -5.34
CA ILE A 22 -5.82 10.48 -5.43
C ILE A 22 -6.05 10.04 -6.87
N LYS A 23 -6.98 10.68 -7.60
CA LYS A 23 -7.26 10.31 -8.99
C LYS A 23 -6.07 10.49 -9.92
N ASN A 24 -5.22 11.47 -9.65
CA ASN A 24 -4.03 11.79 -10.45
C ASN A 24 -2.76 11.07 -9.97
N ASP A 25 -2.85 10.26 -8.91
CA ASP A 25 -1.71 9.46 -8.44
C ASP A 25 -1.39 8.36 -9.48
N ILE A 26 -0.10 8.09 -9.68
CA ILE A 26 0.37 7.07 -10.62
C ILE A 26 -0.16 5.66 -10.31
N LYS A 27 -0.56 5.41 -9.07
CA LYS A 27 -1.13 4.13 -8.62
C LYS A 27 -2.63 4.01 -8.88
N ALA A 28 -3.31 5.11 -9.21
CA ALA A 28 -4.72 5.08 -9.52
C ALA A 28 -4.95 4.54 -10.93
N SER A 29 -5.92 3.64 -11.08
CA SER A 29 -6.36 3.19 -12.40
C SER A 29 -6.91 4.38 -13.21
N PRO A 30 -6.62 4.48 -14.52
CA PRO A 30 -7.08 5.58 -15.35
C PRO A 30 -8.60 5.78 -15.34
N ASP A 31 -9.35 4.70 -15.14
CA ASP A 31 -10.81 4.65 -15.11
C ASP A 31 -11.40 4.65 -13.70
N LEU A 32 -10.58 4.89 -12.66
CA LEU A 32 -11.03 4.94 -11.26
C LEU A 32 -12.26 5.84 -11.11
N GLY A 33 -13.38 5.21 -10.69
CA GLY A 33 -14.70 5.84 -10.58
C GLY A 33 -14.90 6.70 -9.34
N LEU A 34 -13.83 7.19 -8.70
CA LEU A 34 -13.89 7.93 -7.42
C LEU A 34 -14.85 9.12 -7.47
N LEU A 35 -14.70 10.00 -8.47
CA LEU A 35 -15.54 11.19 -8.60
C LEU A 35 -16.98 10.91 -9.08
N ARG A 36 -17.25 9.68 -9.51
CA ARG A 36 -18.59 9.22 -9.91
C ARG A 36 -19.32 8.48 -8.79
N CYS A 37 -18.74 8.42 -7.59
CA CYS A 37 -19.30 7.67 -6.48
C CYS A 37 -20.66 8.24 -6.05
N VAL A 38 -21.70 7.38 -6.08
CA VAL A 38 -23.06 7.72 -5.70
C VAL A 38 -23.40 7.37 -4.24
N GLN A 39 -22.42 6.99 -3.46
CA GLN A 39 -22.56 6.64 -2.04
C GLN A 39 -23.61 5.52 -1.75
N CYS A 40 -23.78 4.57 -2.66
CA CYS A 40 -24.78 3.49 -2.55
C CYS A 40 -24.52 2.46 -1.45
N GLY A 41 -23.29 2.40 -0.88
CA GLY A 41 -22.95 1.50 0.22
C GLY A 41 -22.61 0.06 -0.19
N MET A 42 -22.65 -0.32 -1.48
CA MET A 42 -22.31 -1.67 -1.94
C MET A 42 -20.91 -2.11 -1.51
N CYS A 43 -19.94 -1.21 -1.55
CA CYS A 43 -18.58 -1.50 -1.11
C CYS A 43 -18.49 -1.84 0.38
N ALA A 44 -19.27 -1.19 1.24
CA ALA A 44 -19.29 -1.46 2.68
C ALA A 44 -20.00 -2.78 3.00
N SER A 45 -21.10 -3.10 2.30
CA SER A 45 -21.88 -4.33 2.56
C SER A 45 -21.09 -5.62 2.31
N THR A 46 -20.11 -5.60 1.41
CA THR A 46 -19.27 -6.75 1.04
C THR A 46 -17.88 -6.73 1.66
N CYS A 47 -17.55 -5.67 2.40
CA CYS A 47 -16.21 -5.50 2.94
C CYS A 47 -15.94 -6.44 4.12
N PRO A 48 -14.94 -7.36 4.03
CA PRO A 48 -14.57 -8.22 5.16
C PRO A 48 -13.99 -7.41 6.32
N ALA A 49 -13.25 -6.33 6.04
CA ALA A 49 -12.70 -5.47 7.09
C ALA A 49 -13.80 -4.80 7.92
N SER A 50 -14.89 -4.35 7.31
CA SER A 50 -16.04 -3.75 8.02
C SER A 50 -16.74 -4.71 8.98
N ARG A 51 -16.56 -6.03 8.82
CA ARG A 51 -17.14 -7.03 9.72
C ARG A 51 -16.33 -7.28 10.98
N HIS A 52 -15.04 -6.93 10.97
CA HIS A 52 -14.08 -7.28 12.01
C HIS A 52 -13.38 -6.07 12.62
N SER A 53 -13.69 -4.86 12.16
CA SER A 53 -13.12 -3.60 12.65
C SER A 53 -14.10 -2.44 12.47
N ASN A 54 -13.72 -1.24 12.91
CA ASN A 54 -14.48 -0.01 12.70
C ASN A 54 -14.36 0.55 11.26
N TYR A 55 -13.61 -0.13 10.39
CA TYR A 55 -13.41 0.29 9.02
C TYR A 55 -14.71 0.27 8.22
N ASP A 56 -15.04 1.40 7.57
CA ASP A 56 -16.15 1.51 6.63
C ASP A 56 -15.67 2.10 5.30
N SER A 57 -15.66 1.26 4.26
CA SER A 57 -15.20 1.64 2.93
C SER A 57 -16.03 2.76 2.29
N ARG A 58 -17.33 2.88 2.61
CA ARG A 58 -18.19 3.99 2.16
C ARG A 58 -17.81 5.30 2.83
N VAL A 59 -17.54 5.25 4.15
CA VAL A 59 -17.12 6.42 4.93
C VAL A 59 -15.76 6.91 4.44
N VAL A 60 -14.81 6.03 4.16
CA VAL A 60 -13.52 6.41 3.56
C VAL A 60 -13.73 7.21 2.27
N ILE A 61 -14.53 6.72 1.33
CA ILE A 61 -14.78 7.44 0.08
C ILE A 61 -15.50 8.76 0.33
N LYS A 62 -16.46 8.79 1.26
CA LYS A 62 -17.15 10.04 1.61
C LYS A 62 -16.18 11.11 2.11
N ARG A 63 -15.31 10.76 3.06
CA ARG A 63 -14.31 11.69 3.61
C ARG A 63 -13.34 12.21 2.54
N VAL A 64 -12.92 11.34 1.63
CA VAL A 64 -12.08 11.74 0.49
C VAL A 64 -12.80 12.75 -0.41
N LEU A 65 -14.08 12.51 -0.73
CA LEU A 65 -14.88 13.42 -1.58
C LEU A 65 -15.21 14.74 -0.86
N ASP A 66 -15.32 14.72 0.46
CA ASP A 66 -15.52 15.90 1.30
C ASP A 66 -14.20 16.69 1.54
N ASN A 67 -13.09 16.25 0.96
CA ASN A 67 -11.75 16.83 1.17
C ASN A 67 -11.30 16.83 2.64
N ASP A 68 -11.69 15.80 3.40
CA ASP A 68 -11.31 15.64 4.81
C ASP A 68 -9.90 15.03 4.92
N GLU A 69 -8.90 15.90 5.04
CA GLU A 69 -7.49 15.51 5.18
C GLU A 69 -7.17 14.76 6.50
N THR A 70 -8.05 14.84 7.50
CA THR A 70 -7.83 14.13 8.77
C THR A 70 -7.91 12.63 8.62
N ILE A 71 -8.43 12.12 7.49
CA ILE A 71 -8.42 10.69 7.16
C ILE A 71 -7.00 10.12 7.08
N LEU A 72 -5.99 10.94 6.80
CA LEU A 72 -4.60 10.49 6.73
C LEU A 72 -4.02 10.14 8.10
N ASP A 73 -4.61 10.68 9.17
CA ASP A 73 -4.21 10.42 10.56
C ASP A 73 -5.04 9.29 11.19
N ASP A 74 -6.01 8.75 10.43
CA ASP A 74 -6.96 7.76 10.90
C ASP A 74 -6.37 6.34 10.84
N GLU A 75 -6.44 5.61 11.94
CA GLU A 75 -5.99 4.23 12.00
C GLU A 75 -6.86 3.28 11.17
N ASP A 76 -8.12 3.62 10.94
CA ASP A 76 -9.04 2.73 10.23
C ASP A 76 -8.64 2.49 8.77
N ILE A 77 -7.95 3.43 8.11
CA ILE A 77 -7.47 3.20 6.74
C ILE A 77 -6.52 1.99 6.64
N TRP A 78 -5.87 1.59 7.75
CA TRP A 78 -4.95 0.45 7.80
C TRP A 78 -5.65 -0.91 7.87
N ASN A 79 -6.96 -0.94 8.13
CA ASN A 79 -7.75 -2.17 8.23
C ASN A 79 -8.16 -2.76 6.87
N CYS A 80 -7.96 -2.07 5.76
CA CYS A 80 -8.27 -2.59 4.43
C CYS A 80 -7.40 -3.80 4.07
N PHE A 81 -8.03 -4.91 3.65
CA PHE A 81 -7.35 -6.18 3.30
C PHE A 81 -6.90 -6.26 1.84
N TYR A 82 -7.13 -5.23 1.03
CA TYR A 82 -6.84 -5.23 -0.42
C TYR A 82 -7.45 -6.40 -1.20
N CYS A 83 -8.63 -6.88 -0.79
CA CYS A 83 -9.31 -8.01 -1.41
C CYS A 83 -10.05 -7.67 -2.71
N TYR A 84 -10.17 -6.40 -3.07
CA TYR A 84 -10.83 -5.88 -4.27
C TYR A 84 -12.34 -6.18 -4.41
N ASN A 85 -13.01 -6.75 -3.41
CA ASN A 85 -14.46 -6.97 -3.42
C ASN A 85 -15.25 -5.69 -3.66
N CYS A 86 -14.78 -4.56 -3.09
CA CYS A 86 -15.41 -3.25 -3.27
C CYS A 86 -15.38 -2.78 -4.73
N GLN A 87 -14.33 -3.11 -5.49
CA GLN A 87 -14.20 -2.76 -6.90
C GLN A 87 -15.12 -3.63 -7.76
N SER A 88 -15.12 -4.95 -7.54
CA SER A 88 -15.90 -5.90 -8.35
C SER A 88 -17.41 -5.64 -8.30
N ILE A 89 -17.92 -5.08 -7.18
CA ILE A 89 -19.35 -4.82 -6.99
C ILE A 89 -19.74 -3.37 -7.28
N CYS A 90 -18.77 -2.47 -7.51
CA CYS A 90 -19.05 -1.05 -7.65
C CYS A 90 -19.73 -0.73 -9.00
N PRO A 91 -20.96 -0.15 -9.02
CA PRO A 91 -21.67 0.14 -10.26
C PRO A 91 -21.02 1.26 -11.10
N VAL A 92 -20.12 2.04 -10.50
CA VAL A 92 -19.42 3.16 -11.17
C VAL A 92 -17.91 2.91 -11.33
N GLY A 93 -17.44 1.69 -11.06
CA GLY A 93 -16.05 1.31 -11.22
C GLY A 93 -15.10 1.98 -10.22
N ASN A 94 -15.56 2.31 -9.01
CA ASN A 94 -14.67 2.85 -7.98
C ASN A 94 -13.99 1.71 -7.21
N SER A 95 -12.69 1.87 -6.93
CA SER A 95 -11.89 0.93 -6.14
C SER A 95 -11.45 1.55 -4.83
N VAL A 96 -12.15 1.21 -3.73
CA VAL A 96 -11.75 1.68 -2.40
C VAL A 96 -10.37 1.13 -2.00
N CYS A 97 -9.99 -0.04 -2.54
CA CYS A 97 -8.66 -0.61 -2.35
C CYS A 97 -7.56 0.31 -2.87
N GLU A 98 -7.69 0.81 -4.10
CA GLU A 98 -6.73 1.73 -4.71
C GLU A 98 -6.69 3.06 -3.95
N VAL A 99 -7.87 3.61 -3.63
CA VAL A 99 -7.98 4.82 -2.81
C VAL A 99 -7.24 4.65 -1.48
N ASN A 100 -7.46 3.55 -0.77
CA ASN A 100 -6.78 3.27 0.50
C ASN A 100 -5.26 3.10 0.36
N GLN A 101 -4.80 2.47 -0.71
CA GLN A 101 -3.38 2.33 -0.97
C GLN A 101 -2.70 3.69 -1.12
N ILE A 102 -3.34 4.60 -1.84
CA ILE A 102 -2.85 5.96 -2.04
C ILE A 102 -2.92 6.77 -0.74
N LEU A 103 -4.02 6.67 0.03
CA LEU A 103 -4.15 7.31 1.34
C LEU A 103 -3.06 6.87 2.31
N ARG A 104 -2.78 5.57 2.43
CA ARG A 104 -1.68 5.06 3.26
C ARG A 104 -0.32 5.61 2.83
N GLN A 105 -0.08 5.71 1.51
CA GLN A 105 1.13 6.31 1.01
C GLN A 105 1.23 7.79 1.40
N MET A 106 0.15 8.55 1.25
CA MET A 106 0.09 9.96 1.65
C MET A 106 0.29 10.13 3.16
N ALA A 107 -0.29 9.24 3.98
CA ALA A 107 -0.09 9.22 5.44
C ALA A 107 1.39 9.01 5.80
N ILE A 108 2.06 8.03 5.18
CA ILE A 108 3.49 7.79 5.38
C ILE A 108 4.32 9.01 4.97
N ASP A 109 3.99 9.68 3.87
CA ASP A 109 4.69 10.86 3.40
C ASP A 109 4.52 12.06 4.37
N LYS A 110 3.37 12.16 5.03
CA LYS A 110 3.13 13.10 6.15
C LYS A 110 3.77 12.66 7.47
N LYS A 111 4.46 11.53 7.50
CA LYS A 111 5.08 10.92 8.69
C LYS A 111 4.08 10.29 9.69
N GLU A 112 2.84 10.13 9.28
CA GLU A 112 1.84 9.39 10.05
C GLU A 112 1.87 7.89 9.69
N GLY A 113 1.45 7.02 10.62
CA GLY A 113 1.35 5.57 10.38
C GLY A 113 2.67 4.83 10.12
N LYS A 114 3.82 5.41 10.41
CA LYS A 114 5.13 4.77 10.17
C LYS A 114 5.31 3.50 10.98
N GLU A 115 4.76 3.44 12.18
CA GLU A 115 4.75 2.25 13.03
C GLU A 115 3.98 1.07 12.40
N LYS A 116 3.03 1.35 11.52
CA LYS A 116 2.25 0.31 10.81
C LYS A 116 3.07 -0.41 9.74
N ILE A 117 4.16 0.21 9.27
CA ILE A 117 5.03 -0.36 8.23
C ILE A 117 6.39 -0.79 8.77
N GLU A 118 6.64 -0.63 10.08
CA GLU A 118 7.92 -0.97 10.69
C GLU A 118 8.30 -2.43 10.45
N SER A 119 7.35 -3.35 10.58
CA SER A 119 7.55 -4.78 10.32
C SER A 119 7.91 -5.10 8.85
N PHE A 120 7.66 -4.18 7.93
CA PHE A 120 8.00 -4.38 6.52
C PHE A 120 9.35 -3.78 6.13
N ILE A 121 10.04 -3.10 7.04
CA ILE A 121 11.34 -2.47 6.76
C ILE A 121 12.39 -3.52 6.40
N SER A 122 12.42 -4.65 7.10
CA SER A 122 13.35 -5.74 6.82
C SER A 122 13.14 -6.38 5.43
N PHE A 123 11.90 -6.42 4.94
CA PHE A 123 11.63 -6.81 3.55
C PHE A 123 12.15 -5.78 2.56
N ALA A 124 12.00 -4.48 2.89
CA ALA A 124 12.56 -3.41 2.07
C ALA A 124 14.09 -3.45 2.03
N ASP A 125 14.75 -3.73 3.16
CA ASP A 125 16.21 -3.92 3.24
C ASP A 125 16.66 -5.10 2.39
N SER A 126 15.98 -6.24 2.51
CA SER A 126 16.26 -7.42 1.68
C SER A 126 16.17 -7.10 0.18
N TYR A 127 15.17 -6.29 -0.20
CA TYR A 127 15.02 -5.85 -1.59
C TYR A 127 16.11 -4.87 -2.03
N ILE A 128 16.56 -3.99 -1.14
CA ILE A 128 17.66 -3.05 -1.41
C ILE A 128 18.99 -3.81 -1.57
N ASP A 129 19.22 -4.83 -0.74
CA ASP A 129 20.51 -5.53 -0.67
C ASP A 129 20.68 -6.58 -1.75
N ARG A 130 19.58 -7.20 -2.23
CA ARG A 130 19.59 -8.35 -3.12
C ARG A 130 18.80 -8.17 -4.41
N GLY A 131 18.11 -7.05 -4.58
CA GLY A 131 17.18 -6.82 -5.70
C GLY A 131 15.94 -7.71 -5.68
N LEU A 132 15.78 -8.57 -4.67
CA LEU A 132 14.69 -9.53 -4.53
C LEU A 132 14.01 -9.40 -3.16
N GLY A 133 12.70 -9.53 -3.14
CA GLY A 133 11.91 -9.63 -1.91
C GLY A 133 12.00 -11.04 -1.34
N VAL A 134 13.00 -11.33 -0.52
CA VAL A 134 13.14 -12.60 0.20
C VAL A 134 12.66 -12.45 1.64
N ILE A 135 12.30 -13.58 2.26
CA ILE A 135 11.88 -13.59 3.68
C ILE A 135 13.10 -13.22 4.54
N PRO A 136 13.04 -12.14 5.32
CA PRO A 136 14.14 -11.73 6.17
C PRO A 136 14.46 -12.80 7.23
N GLN A 137 15.71 -12.86 7.64
CA GLN A 137 16.22 -13.86 8.59
C GLN A 137 15.47 -13.85 9.92
N GLU A 138 15.03 -12.69 10.39
CA GLU A 138 14.30 -12.51 11.65
C GLU A 138 12.94 -13.23 11.69
N TYR A 139 12.32 -13.47 10.52
CA TYR A 139 11.06 -14.23 10.43
C TYR A 139 11.25 -15.74 10.35
N ARG A 140 12.48 -16.23 10.09
CA ARG A 140 12.74 -17.66 9.93
C ARG A 140 12.41 -18.46 11.19
N GLY A 141 12.73 -17.90 12.37
CA GLY A 141 12.41 -18.54 13.64
C GLY A 141 10.91 -18.76 13.85
N GLN A 142 10.08 -17.79 13.47
CA GLN A 142 8.63 -17.91 13.57
C GLN A 142 8.10 -18.93 12.56
N LEU A 143 8.60 -18.92 11.33
CA LEU A 143 8.21 -19.88 10.29
C LEU A 143 8.60 -21.32 10.67
N SER A 144 9.75 -21.51 11.32
CA SER A 144 10.17 -22.81 11.88
C SER A 144 9.19 -23.31 12.92
N ILE A 145 8.66 -22.45 13.79
CA ILE A 145 7.63 -22.79 14.76
C ILE A 145 6.31 -23.17 14.07
N ASP A 146 5.89 -22.37 13.09
CA ASP A 146 4.58 -22.52 12.42
C ASP A 146 4.53 -23.72 11.48
N TYR A 147 5.63 -23.99 10.74
CA TYR A 147 5.71 -25.04 9.72
C TYR A 147 6.55 -26.26 10.13
N GLY A 148 7.29 -26.17 11.26
CA GLY A 148 8.05 -27.25 11.85
C GLY A 148 9.30 -27.67 11.08
N LYS A 149 9.86 -28.83 11.46
CA LYS A 149 11.16 -29.31 10.96
C LYS A 149 11.24 -29.53 9.44
N HIS A 150 10.11 -29.74 8.79
CA HIS A 150 10.10 -29.86 7.31
C HIS A 150 10.46 -28.54 6.63
N TRP A 151 10.05 -27.41 7.20
CA TRP A 151 10.45 -26.10 6.73
C TRP A 151 11.93 -25.86 6.90
N ASP A 152 12.49 -26.19 8.07
CA ASP A 152 13.90 -26.03 8.35
C ASP A 152 14.74 -26.84 7.36
N ASN A 153 14.40 -28.13 7.20
CA ASN A 153 15.09 -29.02 6.26
C ASN A 153 15.01 -28.52 4.82
N LEU A 154 13.85 -28.01 4.39
CA LEU A 154 13.69 -27.42 3.06
C LEU A 154 14.60 -26.21 2.87
N GLN A 155 14.71 -25.34 3.88
CA GLN A 155 15.55 -24.14 3.80
C GLN A 155 17.04 -24.46 3.82
N GLU A 156 17.46 -25.49 4.56
CA GLU A 156 18.85 -25.94 4.61
C GLU A 156 19.33 -26.56 3.29
N HIS A 157 18.45 -27.25 2.56
CA HIS A 157 18.79 -27.97 1.33
C HIS A 157 18.19 -27.31 0.07
N LEU A 158 17.75 -26.05 0.17
CA LEU A 158 17.04 -25.40 -0.92
C LEU A 158 17.84 -25.33 -2.21
N ASP A 159 19.14 -25.03 -2.14
CA ASP A 159 20.01 -24.94 -3.32
C ASP A 159 20.23 -26.33 -3.97
N GLU A 160 20.41 -27.37 -3.16
CA GLU A 160 20.53 -28.75 -3.64
C GLU A 160 19.26 -29.23 -4.36
N ILE A 161 18.10 -28.95 -3.75
CA ILE A 161 16.78 -29.27 -4.34
C ILE A 161 16.58 -28.54 -5.67
N ARG A 162 16.99 -27.28 -5.74
CA ARG A 162 16.88 -26.49 -6.98
C ARG A 162 17.76 -27.03 -8.08
N ASP A 163 18.99 -27.44 -7.74
CA ASP A 163 19.92 -28.04 -8.69
C ASP A 163 19.40 -29.39 -9.23
N GLU A 164 18.85 -30.24 -8.36
CA GLU A 164 18.21 -31.50 -8.76
C GLU A 164 17.01 -31.28 -9.69
N LEU A 165 16.23 -30.25 -9.41
CA LEU A 165 15.05 -29.85 -10.22
C LEU A 165 15.44 -29.05 -11.47
N LYS A 166 16.72 -28.77 -11.68
CA LYS A 166 17.25 -27.93 -12.78
C LYS A 166 16.59 -26.56 -12.85
N LEU A 167 16.32 -25.95 -11.69
CA LEU A 167 15.82 -24.62 -11.58
C LEU A 167 16.98 -23.62 -11.64
N GLU A 168 16.72 -22.46 -12.27
CA GLU A 168 17.70 -21.37 -12.33
C GLU A 168 18.01 -20.81 -10.94
N SER A 169 19.13 -20.07 -10.83
CA SER A 169 19.55 -19.40 -9.60
C SER A 169 18.42 -18.54 -9.01
N MET A 170 18.32 -18.53 -7.66
CA MET A 170 17.47 -17.58 -6.94
C MET A 170 18.09 -16.18 -6.84
N TYR A 171 19.35 -16.05 -7.20
CA TYR A 171 20.05 -14.77 -7.15
C TYR A 171 20.00 -14.09 -8.50
N LEU A 172 19.91 -12.77 -8.48
CA LEU A 172 20.01 -11.98 -9.70
C LEU A 172 21.43 -12.01 -10.25
N TYR A 173 21.55 -11.79 -11.55
CA TYR A 173 22.85 -11.52 -12.16
C TYR A 173 23.35 -10.14 -11.68
N PRO A 174 24.68 -9.94 -11.54
CA PRO A 174 25.23 -8.68 -11.04
C PRO A 174 24.76 -7.44 -11.82
N GLU A 175 24.59 -7.57 -13.13
CA GLU A 175 24.10 -6.48 -13.98
C GLU A 175 22.66 -6.09 -13.62
N ALA A 176 21.79 -7.06 -13.32
CA ALA A 176 20.41 -6.81 -12.91
C ALA A 176 20.34 -6.21 -11.50
N GLU A 177 21.23 -6.58 -10.60
CA GLU A 177 21.34 -5.97 -9.27
C GLU A 177 21.69 -4.48 -9.38
N ASP A 178 22.65 -4.14 -10.25
CA ASP A 178 23.05 -2.76 -10.51
C ASP A 178 21.91 -1.91 -11.10
N GLU A 179 21.15 -2.45 -12.07
CA GLU A 179 20.00 -1.76 -12.66
C GLU A 179 18.89 -1.52 -11.63
N ILE A 180 18.61 -2.51 -10.78
CA ILE A 180 17.63 -2.36 -9.68
C ILE A 180 18.13 -1.31 -8.69
N ASP A 181 19.40 -1.35 -8.29
CA ASP A 181 19.97 -0.38 -7.36
C ASP A 181 19.86 1.07 -7.90
N GLN A 182 20.18 1.28 -9.17
CA GLN A 182 20.03 2.58 -9.84
C GLN A 182 18.56 3.02 -9.87
N THR A 183 17.66 2.11 -10.18
CA THR A 183 16.21 2.38 -10.19
C THR A 183 15.71 2.79 -8.80
N LEU A 184 16.05 2.03 -7.76
CA LEU A 184 15.66 2.32 -6.37
C LEU A 184 16.21 3.66 -5.88
N LYS A 185 17.43 4.02 -6.31
CA LYS A 185 18.00 5.35 -6.04
C LYS A 185 17.23 6.45 -6.76
N ALA A 186 16.94 6.26 -8.06
CA ALA A 186 16.26 7.27 -8.89
C ALA A 186 14.84 7.58 -8.40
N ILE A 187 14.07 6.57 -7.95
CA ILE A 187 12.73 6.75 -7.38
C ILE A 187 12.73 7.18 -5.91
N GLY A 188 13.89 7.33 -5.29
CA GLY A 188 14.05 7.76 -3.90
C GLY A 188 13.63 6.71 -2.86
N PHE A 189 13.50 5.44 -3.24
CA PHE A 189 13.04 4.36 -2.37
C PHE A 189 13.95 4.18 -1.14
N LYS A 190 15.27 4.11 -1.33
CA LYS A 190 16.27 3.99 -0.24
C LYS A 190 16.13 5.13 0.77
N LYS A 191 16.00 6.37 0.29
CA LYS A 191 15.82 7.54 1.16
C LYS A 191 14.56 7.41 2.01
N ARG A 192 13.44 6.95 1.43
CA ARG A 192 12.17 6.76 2.17
C ARG A 192 12.30 5.69 3.25
N VAL A 193 12.96 4.56 2.95
CA VAL A 193 13.22 3.50 3.93
C VAL A 193 14.05 4.03 5.09
N ASP A 194 15.10 4.79 4.83
CA ASP A 194 15.93 5.40 5.86
C ASP A 194 15.17 6.41 6.72
N GLU A 195 14.27 7.18 6.15
CA GLU A 195 13.41 8.12 6.89
C GLU A 195 12.45 7.40 7.84
N VAL A 196 11.91 6.26 7.43
CA VAL A 196 11.07 5.41 8.29
C VAL A 196 11.91 4.84 9.44
N LYS A 197 13.08 4.27 9.17
CA LYS A 197 14.01 3.74 10.19
C LYS A 197 14.40 4.78 11.24
N LYS A 198 14.68 6.01 10.83
CA LYS A 198 15.04 7.10 11.76
C LYS A 198 13.89 7.48 12.68
N SER A 199 12.66 7.47 12.18
CA SER A 199 11.48 7.84 12.97
C SER A 199 11.15 6.80 14.04
N THR A 200 11.38 5.52 13.79
CA THR A 200 11.16 4.42 14.75
C THR A 200 12.17 4.45 15.89
N LYS A 201 13.44 4.66 15.61
CA LYS A 201 14.49 4.74 16.64
C LYS A 201 14.25 5.86 17.67
N THR A 202 13.64 6.97 17.26
CA THR A 202 13.38 8.11 18.16
C THR A 202 12.27 7.84 19.18
N LYS A 203 11.33 6.93 18.89
CA LYS A 203 10.25 6.53 19.83
C LYS A 203 10.73 5.55 20.91
N THR A 204 11.68 4.66 20.58
CA THR A 204 12.23 3.67 21.53
C THR A 204 13.07 4.32 22.64
N THR A 205 13.68 5.48 22.39
CA THR A 205 14.51 6.20 23.36
C THR A 205 13.67 7.07 24.33
N ARG A 206 12.35 7.20 24.12
CA ARG A 206 11.45 8.02 24.96
C ARG A 206 10.50 7.18 25.83
N ARG A 207 10.67 5.87 25.91
CA ARG A 207 10.04 4.96 26.87
C ARG A 207 11.11 4.46 27.83
#